data_3640c9505f661c2b743fa35622dc1087
#
_entry.id   3640c9505f661c2b743fa35622dc1087
#
_cell.length_a   1.000
_cell.length_b   1.000
_cell.length_c   1.000
_cell.angle_alpha   90.00
_cell.angle_beta   90.00
_cell.angle_gamma   90.00
#
_symmetry.space_group_name_H-M   'P 1'
#
loop_
_entity.id
_entity.type
_entity.pdbx_description
1 polymer ?
#
loop_
_entity_poly.entity_id
_entity_poly.type
_entity_poly.pdbx_seq_one_letter_code
_entity_poly.pdbx_strand_id
1 'polypeptide(L)'
;MVLDSLRPRMSGFLEFIGKPFLRIPPNTISVISFLFAIISGVLIYEGGFFLIFAFLGILLSSLFDAMDGFVARKTGKASKAGDFLDHTLDRLSDIAILAGFSFSPHGSIYLGFFAITGVLMTSYMGTQAQSVGLKRNYRGVLGRADRLLYIMIFIIVQIIYPFDFSYYLVFTPFTILLLWFALAGYITAASRFTSSFRELSGQNKS
;
A
#
# COMPACT_ATOMS: atom_id res chain seq x y z
N MET A 1 -3.74 -11.37 -11.01
CA MET A 1 -4.04 -10.26 -10.11
C MET A 1 -5.51 -9.93 -10.26
N VAL A 2 -6.27 -10.09 -9.18
CA VAL A 2 -7.75 -10.03 -9.24
C VAL A 2 -8.26 -8.64 -9.65
N LEU A 3 -7.53 -7.58 -9.29
CA LEU A 3 -7.96 -6.19 -9.55
C LEU A 3 -7.62 -5.67 -10.95
N ASP A 4 -6.74 -6.31 -11.69
CA ASP A 4 -6.43 -5.89 -13.07
C ASP A 4 -7.60 -6.14 -14.04
N SER A 5 -8.43 -7.13 -13.77
CA SER A 5 -9.66 -7.40 -14.54
C SER A 5 -10.77 -6.37 -14.30
N LEU A 6 -10.70 -5.59 -13.22
CA LEU A 6 -11.66 -4.55 -12.87
C LEU A 6 -11.30 -3.17 -13.46
N ARG A 7 -10.09 -3.00 -14.00
CA ARG A 7 -9.62 -1.72 -14.59
C ARG A 7 -10.61 -1.08 -15.60
N PRO A 8 -11.21 -1.82 -16.54
CA PRO A 8 -12.14 -1.21 -17.50
C PRO A 8 -13.41 -0.66 -16.84
N ARG A 9 -13.91 -1.33 -15.77
CA ARG A 9 -15.09 -0.88 -15.02
C ARG A 9 -14.77 0.31 -14.11
N MET A 10 -13.57 0.34 -13.56
CA MET A 10 -13.11 1.45 -12.73
C MET A 10 -12.87 2.72 -13.54
N SER A 11 -12.56 2.65 -14.84
CA SER A 11 -12.33 3.84 -15.65
C SER A 11 -13.58 4.72 -15.78
N GLY A 12 -14.75 4.15 -15.98
CA GLY A 12 -16.03 4.88 -16.01
C GLY A 12 -16.39 5.53 -14.67
N PHE A 13 -16.16 4.81 -13.58
CA PHE A 13 -16.37 5.33 -12.23
C PHE A 13 -15.42 6.48 -11.90
N LEU A 14 -14.14 6.32 -12.21
CA LEU A 14 -13.13 7.38 -12.04
C LEU A 14 -13.43 8.59 -12.93
N GLU A 15 -13.98 8.39 -14.12
CA GLU A 15 -14.39 9.49 -15.00
C GLU A 15 -15.56 10.29 -14.44
N PHE A 16 -16.53 9.62 -13.81
CA PHE A 16 -17.67 10.28 -13.17
C PHE A 16 -17.24 11.07 -11.92
N ILE A 17 -16.49 10.44 -11.00
CA ILE A 17 -16.04 11.07 -9.75
C ILE A 17 -14.92 12.07 -10.02
N GLY A 18 -14.09 11.86 -11.05
CA GLY A 18 -12.90 12.66 -11.35
C GLY A 18 -13.17 14.03 -11.94
N LYS A 19 -14.35 14.26 -12.52
CA LYS A 19 -14.66 15.56 -13.15
C LYS A 19 -14.44 16.78 -12.24
N PRO A 20 -14.87 16.79 -10.96
CA PRO A 20 -14.62 17.93 -10.05
C PRO A 20 -13.13 18.15 -9.79
N PHE A 21 -12.32 17.08 -9.82
CA PHE A 21 -10.90 17.13 -9.49
C PHE A 21 -9.99 17.58 -10.64
N LEU A 22 -10.50 17.69 -11.88
CA LEU A 22 -9.72 18.12 -13.04
C LEU A 22 -9.11 19.52 -12.90
N ARG A 23 -9.66 20.35 -12.01
CA ARG A 23 -9.15 21.69 -11.71
C ARG A 23 -8.02 21.68 -10.66
N ILE A 24 -7.85 20.60 -9.92
CA ILE A 24 -6.88 20.47 -8.85
C ILE A 24 -5.57 19.93 -9.45
N PRO A 25 -4.39 20.46 -9.07
CA PRO A 25 -3.12 19.91 -9.50
C PRO A 25 -2.97 18.45 -9.03
N PRO A 26 -2.51 17.51 -9.88
CA PRO A 26 -2.35 16.10 -9.50
C PRO A 26 -1.54 15.91 -8.21
N ASN A 27 -0.41 16.60 -8.08
CA ASN A 27 0.45 16.54 -6.90
C ASN A 27 -0.25 16.92 -5.59
N THR A 28 -1.22 17.85 -5.66
CA THR A 28 -2.03 18.22 -4.48
C THR A 28 -2.94 17.08 -4.07
N ILE A 29 -3.48 16.35 -5.05
CA ILE A 29 -4.34 15.16 -4.78
C ILE A 29 -3.51 14.05 -4.14
N SER A 30 -2.27 13.82 -4.61
CA SER A 30 -1.34 12.86 -4.00
C SER A 30 -1.03 13.22 -2.54
N VAL A 31 -0.80 14.51 -2.25
CA VAL A 31 -0.56 14.96 -0.86
C VAL A 31 -1.80 14.77 0.02
N ILE A 32 -3.00 15.04 -0.50
CA ILE A 32 -4.26 14.80 0.22
C ILE A 32 -4.41 13.28 0.53
N SER A 33 -4.14 12.42 -0.46
CA SER A 33 -4.14 10.97 -0.26
C SER A 33 -3.21 10.56 0.90
N PHE A 34 -1.99 11.08 0.91
CA PHE A 34 -1.00 10.84 1.96
C PHE A 34 -1.47 11.31 3.34
N LEU A 35 -2.08 12.49 3.43
CA LEU A 35 -2.61 13.00 4.70
C LEU A 35 -3.71 12.08 5.26
N PHE A 36 -4.59 11.55 4.41
CA PHE A 36 -5.58 10.55 4.82
C PHE A 36 -4.91 9.27 5.32
N ALA A 37 -3.80 8.83 4.71
CA ALA A 37 -3.05 7.67 5.17
C ALA A 37 -2.43 7.90 6.57
N ILE A 38 -1.84 9.07 6.82
CA ILE A 38 -1.30 9.42 8.14
C ILE A 38 -2.40 9.43 9.20
N ILE A 39 -3.51 10.13 8.92
CA ILE A 39 -4.66 10.21 9.84
C ILE A 39 -5.17 8.80 10.14
N SER A 40 -5.29 7.95 9.12
CA SER A 40 -5.71 6.57 9.31
C SER A 40 -4.75 5.78 10.18
N GLY A 41 -3.43 5.97 10.03
CA GLY A 41 -2.42 5.35 10.89
C GLY A 41 -2.59 5.74 12.35
N VAL A 42 -2.84 7.03 12.63
CA VAL A 42 -3.12 7.52 14.00
C VAL A 42 -4.41 6.91 14.55
N LEU A 43 -5.47 6.86 13.75
CA LEU A 43 -6.77 6.29 14.16
C LEU A 43 -6.69 4.77 14.40
N ILE A 44 -5.83 4.05 13.67
CA ILE A 44 -5.54 2.62 13.92
C ILE A 44 -4.81 2.47 15.27
N TYR A 45 -3.86 3.34 15.57
CA TYR A 45 -3.15 3.33 16.85
C TYR A 45 -4.12 3.52 18.03
N GLU A 46 -5.03 4.48 17.94
CA GLU A 46 -6.06 4.73 18.97
C GLU A 46 -7.01 3.53 19.15
N GLY A 47 -7.32 2.81 18.06
CA GLY A 47 -8.15 1.60 18.10
C GLY A 47 -9.63 1.85 18.41
N GLY A 48 -10.35 0.81 18.88
CA GLY A 48 -11.74 0.91 19.28
C GLY A 48 -12.67 1.54 18.22
N PHE A 49 -13.50 2.51 18.62
CA PHE A 49 -14.42 3.21 17.72
C PHE A 49 -13.72 3.96 16.58
N PHE A 50 -12.48 4.40 16.77
CA PHE A 50 -11.71 5.12 15.77
C PHE A 50 -11.35 4.26 14.55
N LEU A 51 -11.42 2.94 14.65
CA LEU A 51 -11.17 2.03 13.53
C LEU A 51 -12.16 2.22 12.37
N ILE A 52 -13.40 2.66 12.65
CA ILE A 52 -14.38 2.98 11.60
C ILE A 52 -13.89 4.15 10.75
N PHE A 53 -13.38 5.20 11.40
CA PHE A 53 -12.83 6.36 10.71
C PHE A 53 -11.50 6.04 10.02
N ALA A 54 -10.67 5.15 10.61
CA ALA A 54 -9.45 4.66 9.98
C ALA A 54 -9.78 3.93 8.67
N PHE A 55 -10.78 3.06 8.66
CA PHE A 55 -11.25 2.37 7.46
C PHE A 55 -11.69 3.36 6.36
N LEU A 56 -12.51 4.36 6.72
CA LEU A 56 -12.96 5.39 5.79
C LEU A 56 -11.78 6.23 5.27
N GLY A 57 -10.83 6.56 6.15
CA GLY A 57 -9.62 7.31 5.76
C GLY A 57 -8.75 6.55 4.78
N ILE A 58 -8.56 5.23 4.96
CA ILE A 58 -7.83 4.38 4.00
C ILE A 58 -8.56 4.30 2.67
N LEU A 59 -9.88 4.18 2.69
CA LEU A 59 -10.70 4.17 1.48
C LEU A 59 -10.55 5.49 0.71
N LEU A 60 -10.61 6.63 1.40
CA LEU A 60 -10.39 7.95 0.80
C LEU A 60 -8.96 8.10 0.28
N SER A 61 -7.94 7.70 1.07
CA SER A 61 -6.56 7.69 0.61
C SER A 61 -6.40 6.92 -0.70
N SER A 62 -6.94 5.69 -0.77
CA SER A 62 -6.90 4.87 -1.99
C SER A 62 -7.62 5.50 -3.17
N LEU A 63 -8.74 6.18 -2.91
CA LEU A 63 -9.50 6.89 -3.93
C LEU A 63 -8.71 8.08 -4.48
N PHE A 64 -8.19 8.94 -3.62
CA PHE A 64 -7.41 10.11 -4.03
C PHE A 64 -6.14 9.70 -4.79
N ASP A 65 -5.48 8.64 -4.39
CA ASP A 65 -4.34 8.06 -5.09
C ASP A 65 -4.71 7.60 -6.53
N ALA A 66 -5.83 6.91 -6.70
CA ALA A 66 -6.31 6.55 -8.04
C ALA A 66 -6.68 7.79 -8.88
N MET A 67 -7.15 8.85 -8.21
CA MET A 67 -7.58 10.10 -8.85
C MET A 67 -6.42 10.95 -9.35
N ASP A 68 -5.29 11.04 -8.63
CA ASP A 68 -4.16 11.86 -9.06
C ASP A 68 -3.59 11.38 -10.40
N GLY A 69 -3.39 10.07 -10.55
CA GLY A 69 -2.97 9.47 -11.82
C GLY A 69 -4.02 9.64 -12.94
N PHE A 70 -5.32 9.57 -12.62
CA PHE A 70 -6.38 9.85 -13.57
C PHE A 70 -6.33 11.32 -14.05
N VAL A 71 -6.28 12.26 -13.11
CA VAL A 71 -6.23 13.70 -13.41
C VAL A 71 -4.96 14.06 -14.19
N ALA A 72 -3.79 13.53 -13.78
CA ALA A 72 -2.52 13.76 -14.48
C ALA A 72 -2.60 13.36 -15.96
N ARG A 73 -3.18 12.18 -16.26
CA ARG A 73 -3.36 11.72 -17.64
C ARG A 73 -4.40 12.54 -18.43
N LYS A 74 -5.56 12.84 -17.82
CA LYS A 74 -6.64 13.60 -18.50
C LYS A 74 -6.25 15.05 -18.78
N THR A 75 -5.45 15.69 -17.91
CA THR A 75 -5.02 17.09 -18.07
C THR A 75 -3.70 17.25 -18.81
N GLY A 76 -3.05 16.15 -19.23
CA GLY A 76 -1.72 16.20 -19.88
C GLY A 76 -0.59 16.65 -18.95
N LYS A 77 -0.79 16.61 -17.60
CA LYS A 77 0.18 17.04 -16.58
C LYS A 77 1.02 15.89 -16.01
N ALA A 78 0.95 14.71 -16.62
CA ALA A 78 1.81 13.60 -16.24
C ALA A 78 3.29 13.98 -16.42
N SER A 79 4.11 13.80 -15.37
CA SER A 79 5.52 14.17 -15.38
C SER A 79 6.36 13.21 -14.53
N LYS A 80 7.66 13.15 -14.83
CA LYS A 80 8.60 12.35 -14.02
C LYS A 80 8.66 12.82 -12.56
N ALA A 81 8.50 14.10 -12.30
CA ALA A 81 8.47 14.65 -10.95
C ALA A 81 7.19 14.22 -10.20
N GLY A 82 6.05 14.19 -10.88
CA GLY A 82 4.79 13.69 -10.32
C GLY A 82 4.88 12.19 -10.00
N ASP A 83 5.42 11.38 -10.90
CA ASP A 83 5.65 9.95 -10.68
C ASP A 83 6.59 9.68 -9.49
N PHE A 84 7.66 10.47 -9.37
CA PHE A 84 8.58 10.39 -8.22
C PHE A 84 7.87 10.73 -6.90
N LEU A 85 7.08 11.82 -6.89
CA LEU A 85 6.32 12.25 -5.72
C LEU A 85 5.32 11.18 -5.30
N ASP A 86 4.50 10.69 -6.22
CA ASP A 86 3.51 9.64 -6.01
C ASP A 86 4.15 8.39 -5.38
N HIS A 87 5.20 7.87 -6.00
CA HIS A 87 5.91 6.71 -5.45
C HIS A 87 6.54 6.94 -4.08
N THR A 88 6.97 8.16 -3.77
CA THR A 88 7.51 8.51 -2.45
C THR A 88 6.40 8.53 -1.41
N LEU A 89 5.30 9.24 -1.71
CA LEU A 89 4.15 9.35 -0.80
C LEU A 89 3.50 7.98 -0.55
N ASP A 90 3.48 7.11 -1.55
CA ASP A 90 3.07 5.71 -1.42
C ASP A 90 3.82 4.97 -0.32
N ARG A 91 5.15 5.11 -0.31
CA ARG A 91 6.00 4.42 0.69
C ARG A 91 5.77 5.00 2.07
N LEU A 92 5.67 6.32 2.17
CA LEU A 92 5.38 6.99 3.44
C LEU A 92 3.98 6.63 3.96
N SER A 93 2.98 6.49 3.07
CA SER A 93 1.64 6.00 3.42
C SER A 93 1.67 4.56 3.96
N ASP A 94 2.39 3.65 3.28
CA ASP A 94 2.59 2.28 3.75
C ASP A 94 3.21 2.27 5.17
N ILE A 95 4.23 3.10 5.40
CA ILE A 95 4.89 3.21 6.72
C ILE A 95 3.90 3.74 7.76
N ALA A 96 3.19 4.83 7.48
CA ALA A 96 2.27 5.47 8.43
C ALA A 96 1.15 4.51 8.87
N ILE A 97 0.53 3.82 7.91
CA ILE A 97 -0.54 2.86 8.20
C ILE A 97 0.00 1.68 9.01
N LEU A 98 1.10 1.06 8.56
CA LEU A 98 1.69 -0.10 9.26
C LEU A 98 2.25 0.27 10.64
N ALA A 99 2.76 1.49 10.82
CA ALA A 99 3.15 1.99 12.14
C ALA A 99 1.94 2.06 13.07
N GLY A 100 0.77 2.54 12.60
CA GLY A 100 -0.48 2.52 13.35
C GLY A 100 -0.82 1.13 13.87
N PHE A 101 -0.77 0.10 13.00
CA PHE A 101 -0.96 -1.30 13.43
C PHE A 101 0.09 -1.77 14.43
N SER A 102 1.37 -1.39 14.21
CA SER A 102 2.49 -1.86 15.02
C SER A 102 2.48 -1.34 16.44
N PHE A 103 2.14 -0.05 16.59
CA PHE A 103 2.10 0.65 17.88
C PHE A 103 0.74 0.56 18.58
N SER A 104 -0.30 0.06 17.91
CA SER A 104 -1.61 -0.18 18.51
C SER A 104 -1.51 -1.13 19.70
N PRO A 105 -2.38 -0.99 20.72
CA PRO A 105 -2.47 -1.97 21.82
C PRO A 105 -2.71 -3.41 21.37
N HIS A 106 -3.31 -3.59 20.20
CA HIS A 106 -3.55 -4.90 19.57
C HIS A 106 -2.45 -5.32 18.57
N GLY A 107 -1.37 -4.54 18.47
CA GLY A 107 -0.28 -4.74 17.52
C GLY A 107 0.95 -5.39 18.13
N SER A 108 2.04 -5.39 17.36
CA SER A 108 3.37 -5.81 17.81
C SER A 108 4.44 -5.00 17.09
N ILE A 109 5.27 -4.30 17.84
CA ILE A 109 6.38 -3.51 17.30
C ILE A 109 7.37 -4.40 16.54
N TYR A 110 7.65 -5.60 17.06
CA TYR A 110 8.57 -6.54 16.39
C TYR A 110 8.03 -7.03 15.05
N LEU A 111 6.77 -7.49 15.02
CA LEU A 111 6.13 -7.90 13.76
C LEU A 111 5.98 -6.71 12.80
N GLY A 112 5.67 -5.52 13.34
CA GLY A 112 5.60 -4.29 12.58
C GLY A 112 6.90 -3.92 11.88
N PHE A 113 8.03 -4.05 12.58
CA PHE A 113 9.34 -3.83 11.97
C PHE A 113 9.56 -4.73 10.74
N PHE A 114 9.30 -6.04 10.87
CA PHE A 114 9.43 -6.97 9.74
C PHE A 114 8.39 -6.74 8.66
N ALA A 115 7.17 -6.37 9.01
CA ALA A 115 6.12 -6.05 8.04
C ALA A 115 6.49 -4.82 7.21
N ILE A 116 6.88 -3.71 7.85
CA ILE A 116 7.28 -2.47 7.18
C ILE A 116 8.48 -2.72 6.27
N THR A 117 9.54 -3.35 6.79
CA THR A 117 10.75 -3.61 6.00
C THR A 117 10.46 -4.58 4.85
N GLY A 118 9.66 -5.63 5.03
CA GLY A 118 9.25 -6.55 3.98
C GLY A 118 8.45 -5.86 2.87
N VAL A 119 7.51 -4.99 3.23
CA VAL A 119 6.71 -4.20 2.27
C VAL A 119 7.58 -3.21 1.51
N LEU A 120 8.50 -2.52 2.19
CA LEU A 120 9.44 -1.59 1.55
C LEU A 120 10.40 -2.32 0.61
N MET A 121 10.94 -3.47 1.02
CA MET A 121 11.82 -4.30 0.18
C MET A 121 11.10 -4.82 -1.06
N THR A 122 9.83 -5.19 -0.95
CA THR A 122 9.00 -5.56 -2.11
C THR A 122 8.95 -4.43 -3.14
N SER A 123 8.76 -3.20 -2.68
CA SER A 123 8.70 -2.01 -3.53
C SER A 123 10.07 -1.64 -4.08
N TYR A 124 11.10 -1.66 -3.23
CA TYR A 124 12.48 -1.38 -3.60
C TYR A 124 12.97 -2.31 -4.72
N MET A 125 12.75 -3.62 -4.62
CA MET A 125 13.14 -4.56 -5.67
C MET A 125 12.47 -4.27 -7.03
N GLY A 126 11.23 -3.77 -7.02
CA GLY A 126 10.53 -3.38 -8.25
C GLY A 126 11.15 -2.14 -8.92
N THR A 127 11.50 -1.12 -8.15
CA THR A 127 12.14 0.11 -8.66
C THR A 127 13.62 -0.11 -8.97
N GLN A 128 14.32 -0.94 -8.20
CA GLN A 128 15.72 -1.29 -8.45
C GLN A 128 15.87 -2.05 -9.78
N ALA A 129 14.93 -2.92 -10.15
CA ALA A 129 14.92 -3.55 -11.47
C ALA A 129 14.85 -2.50 -12.60
N GLN A 130 14.03 -1.46 -12.44
CA GLN A 130 13.94 -0.36 -13.42
C GLN A 130 15.24 0.45 -13.50
N SER A 131 15.91 0.71 -12.37
CA SER A 131 17.15 1.51 -12.36
C SER A 131 18.31 0.85 -13.11
N VAL A 132 18.29 -0.48 -13.23
CA VAL A 132 19.29 -1.25 -14.02
C VAL A 132 18.80 -1.61 -15.43
N GLY A 133 17.75 -0.95 -15.93
CA GLY A 133 17.26 -1.06 -17.31
C GLY A 133 16.24 -2.19 -17.57
N LEU A 134 15.83 -2.93 -16.54
CA LEU A 134 14.76 -3.92 -16.68
C LEU A 134 13.37 -3.26 -16.64
N LYS A 135 12.35 -3.99 -17.09
CA LYS A 135 10.95 -3.61 -16.82
C LYS A 135 10.65 -3.74 -15.34
N ARG A 136 9.79 -2.84 -14.83
CA ARG A 136 9.34 -2.91 -13.43
C ARG A 136 8.77 -4.29 -13.11
N ASN A 137 9.33 -4.92 -12.09
CA ASN A 137 8.95 -6.27 -11.69
C ASN A 137 7.77 -6.24 -10.72
N TYR A 138 6.62 -6.76 -11.16
CA TYR A 138 5.38 -6.83 -10.37
C TYR A 138 5.10 -8.24 -9.83
N ARG A 139 6.02 -9.19 -10.00
CA ARG A 139 5.83 -10.56 -9.50
C ARG A 139 5.70 -10.60 -7.98
N GLY A 140 4.99 -11.61 -7.49
CA GLY A 140 4.85 -11.88 -6.06
C GLY A 140 3.40 -11.86 -5.60
N VAL A 141 3.20 -12.16 -4.32
CA VAL A 141 1.88 -12.35 -3.69
C VAL A 141 1.38 -11.09 -2.98
N LEU A 142 2.22 -10.07 -2.81
CA LEU A 142 1.88 -8.85 -2.08
C LEU A 142 2.05 -7.60 -2.96
N GLY A 143 1.04 -7.36 -3.81
CA GLY A 143 0.90 -6.11 -4.56
C GLY A 143 0.37 -4.96 -3.69
N ARG A 144 0.43 -3.70 -4.19
CA ARG A 144 -0.08 -2.55 -3.43
C ARG A 144 -1.59 -2.64 -3.20
N ALA A 145 -2.35 -2.97 -4.22
CA ALA A 145 -3.80 -3.11 -4.10
C ALA A 145 -4.20 -4.26 -3.17
N ASP A 146 -3.44 -5.38 -3.19
CA ASP A 146 -3.68 -6.51 -2.30
C ASP A 146 -3.44 -6.10 -0.84
N ARG A 147 -2.38 -5.29 -0.56
CA ARG A 147 -2.10 -4.78 0.80
C ARG A 147 -3.25 -3.95 1.35
N LEU A 148 -3.74 -2.98 0.58
CA LEU A 148 -4.86 -2.12 1.01
C LEU A 148 -6.12 -2.93 1.28
N LEU A 149 -6.39 -3.95 0.46
CA LEU A 149 -7.52 -4.86 0.66
C LEU A 149 -7.37 -5.64 1.98
N TYR A 150 -6.20 -6.25 2.24
CA TYR A 150 -5.96 -6.95 3.50
C TYR A 150 -6.08 -6.02 4.72
N ILE A 151 -5.51 -4.81 4.65
CA ILE A 151 -5.62 -3.82 5.72
C ILE A 151 -7.09 -3.53 6.04
N MET A 152 -7.92 -3.25 5.03
CA MET A 152 -9.34 -2.98 5.22
C MET A 152 -10.09 -4.18 5.81
N ILE A 153 -9.83 -5.39 5.32
CA ILE A 153 -10.44 -6.62 5.85
C ILE A 153 -10.08 -6.80 7.33
N PHE A 154 -8.80 -6.65 7.70
CA PHE A 154 -8.38 -6.88 9.07
C PHE A 154 -8.84 -5.79 10.05
N ILE A 155 -9.05 -4.54 9.59
CA ILE A 155 -9.74 -3.51 10.38
C ILE A 155 -11.19 -3.93 10.65
N ILE A 156 -11.92 -4.40 9.64
CA ILE A 156 -13.30 -4.88 9.82
C ILE A 156 -13.34 -6.07 10.78
N VAL A 157 -12.41 -7.02 10.62
CA VAL A 157 -12.32 -8.18 11.52
C VAL A 157 -12.06 -7.73 12.96
N GLN A 158 -11.18 -6.75 13.18
CA GLN A 158 -10.90 -6.22 14.52
C GLN A 158 -12.11 -5.49 15.12
N ILE A 159 -12.92 -4.80 14.30
CA ILE A 159 -14.15 -4.13 14.77
C ILE A 159 -15.20 -5.16 15.21
N ILE A 160 -15.37 -6.25 14.44
CA ILE A 160 -16.39 -7.28 14.71
C ILE A 160 -15.94 -8.19 15.86
N TYR A 161 -14.66 -8.51 15.90
CA TYR A 161 -14.06 -9.41 16.88
C TYR A 161 -12.90 -8.71 17.59
N PRO A 162 -13.19 -7.87 18.59
CA PRO A 162 -12.17 -7.25 19.40
C PRO A 162 -11.57 -8.30 20.36
N PHE A 163 -10.73 -9.20 19.85
CA PHE A 163 -10.09 -10.25 20.65
C PHE A 163 -9.01 -9.63 21.53
N ASP A 164 -9.28 -9.54 22.80
CA ASP A 164 -8.27 -9.46 23.87
C ASP A 164 -7.92 -10.89 24.33
N PHE A 165 -7.17 -11.64 23.54
CA PHE A 165 -6.54 -12.86 24.02
C PHE A 165 -5.31 -12.50 24.86
N SER A 166 -5.57 -12.03 26.08
CA SER A 166 -4.58 -11.94 27.14
C SER A 166 -4.21 -13.34 27.59
N TYR A 167 -2.97 -13.76 27.49
CA TYR A 167 -2.12 -14.36 28.52
C TYR A 167 -0.83 -15.01 27.99
N TYR A 168 -0.69 -15.54 26.74
CA TYR A 168 0.57 -16.19 26.32
C TYR A 168 1.00 -15.94 24.86
N LEU A 169 0.10 -15.70 23.93
CA LEU A 169 0.42 -15.31 22.56
C LEU A 169 -0.74 -14.45 22.03
N VAL A 170 -0.49 -13.15 21.91
CA VAL A 170 -1.53 -12.21 21.48
C VAL A 170 -1.71 -12.33 19.96
N PHE A 171 -2.45 -13.33 19.52
CA PHE A 171 -2.93 -13.41 18.14
C PHE A 171 -4.17 -12.53 17.97
N THR A 172 -3.94 -11.25 17.78
CA THR A 172 -5.00 -10.34 17.35
C THR A 172 -5.09 -10.32 15.83
N PRO A 173 -6.20 -9.88 15.23
CA PRO A 173 -6.25 -9.62 13.80
C PRO A 173 -5.07 -8.75 13.30
N PHE A 174 -4.64 -7.76 14.09
CA PHE A 174 -3.53 -6.88 13.73
C PHE A 174 -2.18 -7.61 13.71
N THR A 175 -1.89 -8.44 14.71
CA THR A 175 -0.64 -9.23 14.72
C THR A 175 -0.62 -10.27 13.60
N ILE A 176 -1.75 -10.87 13.27
CA ILE A 176 -1.88 -11.80 12.13
C ILE A 176 -1.60 -11.08 10.80
N LEU A 177 -2.17 -9.88 10.61
CA LEU A 177 -1.89 -9.05 9.43
C LEU A 177 -0.41 -8.69 9.31
N LEU A 178 0.20 -8.23 10.41
CA LEU A 178 1.61 -7.86 10.44
C LEU A 178 2.51 -9.07 10.14
N LEU A 179 2.22 -10.23 10.71
CA LEU A 179 2.93 -11.48 10.41
C LEU A 179 2.79 -11.85 8.93
N TRP A 180 1.57 -11.78 8.39
CA TRP A 180 1.34 -12.02 6.97
C TRP A 180 2.15 -11.07 6.08
N PHE A 181 2.17 -9.78 6.39
CA PHE A 181 2.93 -8.80 5.62
C PHE A 181 4.44 -8.97 5.75
N ALA A 182 4.92 -9.37 6.92
CA ALA A 182 6.31 -9.74 7.10
C ALA A 182 6.68 -10.91 6.16
N LEU A 183 5.99 -12.03 6.26
CA LEU A 183 6.30 -13.23 5.47
C LEU A 183 6.10 -12.99 3.96
N ALA A 184 4.93 -12.52 3.56
CA ALA A 184 4.60 -12.30 2.15
C ALA A 184 5.46 -11.20 1.52
N GLY A 185 5.85 -10.17 2.29
CA GLY A 185 6.74 -9.11 1.86
C GLY A 185 8.13 -9.64 1.49
N TYR A 186 8.78 -10.37 2.39
CA TYR A 186 10.09 -10.94 2.11
C TYR A 186 10.07 -12.01 1.01
N ILE A 187 9.04 -12.87 0.97
CA ILE A 187 8.86 -13.84 -0.11
C ILE A 187 8.73 -13.12 -1.47
N THR A 188 7.94 -12.05 -1.51
CA THR A 188 7.76 -11.25 -2.73
C THR A 188 9.07 -10.54 -3.14
N ALA A 189 9.79 -9.95 -2.19
CA ALA A 189 11.07 -9.30 -2.43
C ALA A 189 12.11 -10.30 -2.97
N ALA A 190 12.24 -11.48 -2.35
CA ALA A 190 13.12 -12.56 -2.80
C ALA A 190 12.76 -13.06 -4.22
N SER A 191 11.46 -13.21 -4.50
CA SER A 191 10.98 -13.61 -5.83
C SER A 191 11.34 -12.56 -6.91
N ARG A 192 11.19 -11.26 -6.59
CA ARG A 192 11.57 -10.16 -7.49
C ARG A 192 13.08 -10.12 -7.70
N PHE A 193 13.86 -10.25 -6.63
CA PHE A 193 15.30 -10.30 -6.70
C PHE A 193 15.77 -11.45 -7.61
N THR A 194 15.34 -12.68 -7.32
CA THR A 194 15.79 -13.86 -8.08
C THR A 194 15.39 -13.80 -9.56
N SER A 195 14.20 -13.30 -9.87
CA SER A 195 13.76 -13.15 -11.28
C SER A 195 14.56 -12.09 -12.02
N SER A 196 14.77 -10.91 -11.41
CA SER A 196 15.54 -9.83 -12.03
C SER A 196 17.02 -10.19 -12.18
N PHE A 197 17.61 -10.84 -11.17
CA PHE A 197 18.98 -11.31 -11.22
C PHE A 197 19.23 -12.35 -12.33
N ARG A 198 18.28 -13.30 -12.51
CA ARG A 198 18.37 -14.29 -13.62
C ARG A 198 18.28 -13.63 -14.98
N GLU A 199 17.41 -12.63 -15.13
CA GLU A 199 17.24 -11.90 -16.41
C GLU A 199 18.53 -11.15 -16.77
N LEU A 200 19.14 -10.43 -15.81
CA LEU A 200 20.42 -9.72 -16.00
C LEU A 200 21.57 -10.68 -16.29
N SER A 201 21.67 -11.81 -15.58
CA SER A 201 22.72 -12.81 -15.78
C SER A 201 22.58 -13.55 -17.12
N GLY A 202 21.37 -13.65 -17.65
CA GLY A 202 21.11 -14.22 -18.98
C GLY A 202 21.49 -13.28 -20.12
N GLN A 203 21.30 -11.96 -19.94
CA GLN A 203 21.68 -10.94 -20.93
C GLN A 203 23.21 -10.82 -21.12
N ASN A 204 24.00 -11.14 -20.11
CA ASN A 204 25.47 -11.12 -20.19
C ASN A 204 26.06 -12.34 -20.92
N LYS A 205 25.25 -13.32 -21.35
CA LYS A 205 25.69 -14.54 -22.05
C LYS A 205 25.33 -14.54 -23.53
N SER A 206 24.64 -13.52 -24.02
CA SER A 206 24.31 -13.28 -25.43
C SER A 206 25.14 -12.14 -26.01
#